data_f71cfea0425666f010df260472f94530
#
_entry.id   f71cfea0425666f010df260472f94530
#
_cell.length_a   1.000
_cell.length_b   1.000
_cell.length_c   1.000
_cell.angle_alpha   90.00
_cell.angle_beta   90.00
_cell.angle_gamma   90.00
#
_symmetry.space_group_name_H-M   'P 1'
#
loop_
_entity.id
_entity.type
_entity.pdbx_description
1 polymer ?
#
loop_
_entity_poly.entity_id
_entity_poly.type
_entity_poly.pdbx_seq_one_letter_code
_entity_poly.pdbx_strand_id
1 'polypeptide(L)'
;MKKKYIIAIVTVVILAGVGVGSYFLKQIMNKESVATMEIYTVPSTDKVFVNGKIEPEKVENIFLDATKGTVDKVEVENGDVVEKGDILFTYKNDQVQSQVEQLELQLNSAKNQKEEINKQNAEAKKQLEDLKKAGLENQIPQGGQMPNLGQNAGGEISTGSVDEQIKLLEKQIKALKDKEYYKVTAPIGGKVILAESSTNPTQPYITVESGDYYISGSVNEKDQPKIKEGQEVQITILSTNKNINGKISSVGNTPIDNGASLASQTGAQGGAGGNMSYYEVKITPDSQEDLTNGFHVQASVNLDKKPIEIPKEAILSVDNEEFVFKNVDGKLVKQVITYSPKEGSEDEVIVSSGLNEEDKIVSNPTPNMKEGMNVE
;
A
#
# COMPACT_ATOMS: atom_id res chain seq x y z
N MET A 1 -38.79 83.18 -53.69
CA MET A 1 -37.46 82.68 -53.21
C MET A 1 -37.54 81.40 -52.32
N LYS A 2 -38.62 81.14 -51.58
CA LYS A 2 -38.69 80.00 -50.66
C LYS A 2 -38.74 78.61 -51.27
N LYS A 3 -39.28 78.38 -52.47
CA LYS A 3 -39.39 77.05 -53.13
C LYS A 3 -38.03 76.49 -53.56
N LYS A 4 -37.05 77.32 -54.00
CA LYS A 4 -35.75 76.88 -54.44
C LYS A 4 -34.88 76.34 -53.29
N TYR A 5 -35.04 76.91 -52.08
CA TYR A 5 -34.31 76.43 -50.87
C TYR A 5 -34.87 75.06 -50.38
N ILE A 6 -36.21 74.88 -50.50
CA ILE A 6 -36.80 73.58 -50.08
C ILE A 6 -36.31 72.44 -50.96
N ILE A 7 -36.24 72.69 -52.31
CA ILE A 7 -35.72 71.69 -53.27
C ILE A 7 -34.25 71.37 -52.95
N ALA A 8 -33.41 72.38 -52.65
CA ALA A 8 -32.00 72.18 -52.33
C ALA A 8 -31.83 71.37 -51.03
N ILE A 9 -32.63 71.64 -49.99
CA ILE A 9 -32.59 70.90 -48.74
C ILE A 9 -33.04 69.43 -48.96
N VAL A 10 -34.09 69.18 -49.71
CA VAL A 10 -34.56 67.85 -50.04
C VAL A 10 -33.52 67.05 -50.84
N THR A 11 -32.82 67.66 -51.77
CA THR A 11 -31.74 66.97 -52.54
C THR A 11 -30.54 66.66 -51.65
N VAL A 12 -30.16 67.52 -50.70
CA VAL A 12 -29.09 67.24 -49.75
C VAL A 12 -29.46 66.09 -48.80
N VAL A 13 -30.69 66.06 -48.32
CA VAL A 13 -31.19 64.95 -47.42
C VAL A 13 -31.22 63.62 -48.19
N ILE A 14 -31.63 63.61 -49.47
CA ILE A 14 -31.62 62.39 -50.31
C ILE A 14 -30.18 61.90 -50.57
N LEU A 15 -29.27 62.81 -50.88
CA LEU A 15 -27.82 62.46 -51.08
C LEU A 15 -27.21 61.96 -49.78
N ALA A 16 -27.49 62.59 -48.62
CA ALA A 16 -27.05 62.08 -47.35
C ALA A 16 -27.65 60.70 -47.02
N GLY A 17 -28.96 60.48 -47.31
CA GLY A 17 -29.60 59.18 -47.14
C GLY A 17 -28.98 58.08 -48.00
N VAL A 18 -28.64 58.38 -49.27
CA VAL A 18 -27.94 57.43 -50.16
C VAL A 18 -26.52 57.16 -49.69
N GLY A 19 -25.79 58.19 -49.16
CA GLY A 19 -24.46 58.03 -48.61
C GLY A 19 -24.47 57.13 -47.36
N VAL A 20 -25.40 57.38 -46.42
CA VAL A 20 -25.53 56.54 -45.23
C VAL A 20 -26.00 55.14 -45.59
N GLY A 21 -26.96 55.01 -46.52
CA GLY A 21 -27.46 53.70 -46.97
C GLY A 21 -26.39 52.88 -47.65
N SER A 22 -25.52 53.50 -48.49
CA SER A 22 -24.40 52.79 -49.14
C SER A 22 -23.30 52.40 -48.12
N TYR A 23 -23.08 53.24 -47.08
CA TYR A 23 -22.15 52.89 -46.00
C TYR A 23 -22.66 51.66 -45.20
N PHE A 24 -23.93 51.66 -44.84
CA PHE A 24 -24.55 50.54 -44.15
C PHE A 24 -24.62 49.26 -45.01
N LEU A 25 -24.94 49.41 -46.30
CA LEU A 25 -24.90 48.29 -47.24
C LEU A 25 -23.48 47.70 -47.39
N LYS A 26 -22.48 48.56 -47.41
CA LYS A 26 -21.08 48.12 -47.48
C LYS A 26 -20.63 47.43 -46.17
N GLN A 27 -21.15 47.86 -45.04
CA GLN A 27 -20.89 47.20 -43.76
C GLN A 27 -21.65 45.88 -43.59
N ILE A 28 -22.85 45.76 -44.19
CA ILE A 28 -23.62 44.49 -44.21
C ILE A 28 -23.02 43.50 -45.23
N MET A 29 -22.53 43.98 -46.39
CA MET A 29 -21.85 43.19 -47.39
C MET A 29 -20.43 42.73 -47.02
N ASN A 30 -19.78 43.44 -46.07
CA ASN A 30 -18.49 43.06 -45.48
C ASN A 30 -18.61 42.22 -44.19
N LYS A 31 -19.84 41.78 -43.79
CA LYS A 31 -19.93 40.63 -42.92
C LYS A 31 -19.40 39.45 -43.71
N GLU A 32 -18.12 39.13 -43.51
CA GLU A 32 -17.57 37.83 -43.89
C GLU A 32 -18.62 36.79 -43.52
N SER A 33 -19.10 36.04 -44.51
CA SER A 33 -19.94 34.90 -44.22
C SER A 33 -19.11 33.97 -43.37
N VAL A 34 -19.38 33.98 -42.07
CA VAL A 34 -18.85 32.97 -41.19
C VAL A 34 -19.44 31.66 -41.66
N ALA A 35 -18.72 30.93 -42.48
CA ALA A 35 -19.09 29.61 -42.89
C ALA A 35 -19.12 28.79 -41.62
N THR A 36 -20.28 28.29 -41.23
CA THR A 36 -20.40 27.36 -40.09
C THR A 36 -19.54 26.14 -40.46
N MET A 37 -18.36 26.08 -39.85
CA MET A 37 -17.42 24.99 -40.10
C MET A 37 -17.78 23.84 -39.22
N GLU A 38 -17.99 22.68 -39.78
CA GLU A 38 -18.18 21.46 -39.03
C GLU A 38 -16.81 20.97 -38.54
N ILE A 39 -16.68 20.80 -37.23
CA ILE A 39 -15.43 20.39 -36.59
C ILE A 39 -15.50 18.93 -36.22
N TYR A 40 -14.55 18.17 -36.72
CA TYR A 40 -14.30 16.79 -36.31
C TYR A 40 -13.20 16.79 -35.26
N THR A 41 -13.47 16.17 -34.11
CA THR A 41 -12.45 15.97 -33.07
C THR A 41 -11.85 14.59 -33.23
N VAL A 42 -10.51 14.53 -33.41
CA VAL A 42 -9.78 13.26 -33.47
C VAL A 42 -9.99 12.51 -32.16
N PRO A 43 -10.47 11.26 -32.22
CA PRO A 43 -10.68 10.47 -31.00
C PRO A 43 -9.42 10.33 -30.18
N SER A 44 -9.54 10.43 -28.85
CA SER A 44 -8.45 10.09 -27.94
C SER A 44 -8.37 8.57 -27.75
N THR A 45 -7.19 8.11 -27.38
CA THR A 45 -7.00 6.71 -26.96
C THR A 45 -7.88 6.45 -25.73
N ASP A 46 -8.69 5.40 -25.80
CA ASP A 46 -9.49 4.97 -24.67
C ASP A 46 -8.57 4.67 -23.48
N LYS A 47 -8.93 5.19 -22.31
CA LYS A 47 -8.25 4.91 -21.05
C LYS A 47 -9.16 4.10 -20.16
N VAL A 48 -8.59 3.13 -19.48
CA VAL A 48 -9.28 2.44 -18.39
C VAL A 48 -8.79 3.02 -17.08
N PHE A 49 -9.74 3.40 -16.23
CA PHE A 49 -9.43 3.89 -14.89
C PHE A 49 -9.67 2.80 -13.86
N VAL A 50 -8.66 2.56 -13.04
CA VAL A 50 -8.71 1.65 -11.90
C VAL A 50 -8.63 2.50 -10.62
N ASN A 51 -9.69 2.49 -9.84
CA ASN A 51 -9.70 3.15 -8.54
C ASN A 51 -9.32 2.13 -7.47
N GLY A 52 -8.47 2.54 -6.54
CA GLY A 52 -7.97 1.65 -5.51
C GLY A 52 -7.38 2.39 -4.33
N LYS A 53 -6.71 1.61 -3.48
CA LYS A 53 -5.97 2.10 -2.33
C LYS A 53 -4.62 1.42 -2.23
N ILE A 54 -3.69 2.10 -1.58
CA ILE A 54 -2.36 1.56 -1.27
C ILE A 54 -2.51 0.62 -0.08
N GLU A 55 -2.00 -0.60 -0.22
CA GLU A 55 -1.97 -1.62 0.83
C GLU A 55 -0.57 -2.21 0.95
N PRO A 56 -0.10 -2.58 2.16
CA PRO A 56 1.16 -3.29 2.32
C PRO A 56 1.07 -4.69 1.70
N GLU A 57 2.18 -5.16 1.12
CA GLU A 57 2.26 -6.49 0.50
C GLU A 57 1.95 -7.61 1.50
N LYS A 58 2.38 -7.41 2.76
CA LYS A 58 2.15 -8.35 3.85
C LYS A 58 1.80 -7.62 5.14
N VAL A 59 0.84 -8.17 5.86
CA VAL A 59 0.43 -7.72 7.19
C VAL A 59 0.38 -8.91 8.11
N GLU A 60 1.10 -8.83 9.22
CA GLU A 60 1.10 -9.86 10.25
C GLU A 60 0.56 -9.30 11.56
N ASN A 61 -0.50 -9.94 12.04
CA ASN A 61 -1.18 -9.57 13.26
C ASN A 61 -0.76 -10.48 14.41
N ILE A 62 -0.22 -9.92 15.47
CA ILE A 62 0.25 -10.63 16.65
C ILE A 62 -0.71 -10.36 17.78
N PHE A 63 -1.35 -11.43 18.24
CA PHE A 63 -2.34 -11.38 19.32
C PHE A 63 -1.71 -11.78 20.65
N LEU A 64 -2.27 -11.28 21.76
CA LEU A 64 -1.87 -11.70 23.08
C LEU A 64 -2.37 -13.12 23.35
N ASP A 65 -1.49 -13.96 23.90
CA ASP A 65 -1.76 -15.33 24.30
C ASP A 65 -1.63 -15.44 25.83
N ALA A 66 -2.77 -15.45 26.53
CA ALA A 66 -2.83 -15.53 27.99
C ALA A 66 -2.22 -16.84 28.56
N THR A 67 -2.06 -17.88 27.74
CA THR A 67 -1.44 -19.15 28.19
C THR A 67 0.08 -19.01 28.37
N LYS A 68 0.70 -18.01 27.77
CA LYS A 68 2.15 -17.73 27.88
C LYS A 68 2.49 -16.87 29.08
N GLY A 69 1.50 -16.28 29.74
CA GLY A 69 1.68 -15.41 30.90
C GLY A 69 1.25 -13.97 30.62
N THR A 70 1.84 -13.03 31.36
CA THR A 70 1.62 -11.58 31.21
C THR A 70 2.75 -10.95 30.41
N VAL A 71 2.49 -9.85 29.68
CA VAL A 71 3.52 -9.08 29.00
C VAL A 71 4.42 -8.41 30.05
N ASP A 72 5.70 -8.74 30.07
CA ASP A 72 6.71 -8.20 30.97
C ASP A 72 7.33 -6.94 30.39
N LYS A 73 7.81 -7.02 29.16
CA LYS A 73 8.52 -5.93 28.49
C LYS A 73 8.18 -5.87 27.02
N VAL A 74 7.90 -4.67 26.52
CA VAL A 74 7.76 -4.37 25.09
C VAL A 74 9.07 -3.72 24.65
N GLU A 75 9.67 -4.27 23.58
CA GLU A 75 11.00 -3.85 23.10
C GLU A 75 10.91 -2.90 21.90
N VAL A 76 9.71 -2.63 21.41
CA VAL A 76 9.45 -1.79 20.23
C VAL A 76 8.44 -0.69 20.54
N GLU A 77 8.55 0.40 19.81
CA GLU A 77 7.61 1.52 19.86
C GLU A 77 6.73 1.57 18.60
N ASN A 78 5.63 2.31 18.69
CA ASN A 78 4.75 2.49 17.54
C ASN A 78 5.47 3.28 16.43
N GLY A 79 5.56 2.68 15.25
CA GLY A 79 6.24 3.27 14.09
C GLY A 79 7.67 2.78 13.86
N ASP A 80 8.23 1.98 14.77
CA ASP A 80 9.55 1.37 14.59
C ASP A 80 9.59 0.46 13.36
N VAL A 81 10.75 0.36 12.75
CA VAL A 81 11.02 -0.59 11.67
C VAL A 81 11.83 -1.74 12.23
N VAL A 82 11.32 -2.95 12.08
CA VAL A 82 11.94 -4.19 12.57
C VAL A 82 12.30 -5.12 11.42
N GLU A 83 13.30 -5.96 11.66
CA GLU A 83 13.64 -7.07 10.78
C GLU A 83 12.94 -8.35 11.25
N LYS A 84 12.81 -9.32 10.33
CA LYS A 84 12.29 -10.64 10.69
C LYS A 84 13.17 -11.30 11.75
N GLY A 85 12.57 -11.64 12.89
CA GLY A 85 13.24 -12.27 14.02
C GLY A 85 13.57 -11.33 15.17
N ASP A 86 13.41 -10.00 14.99
CA ASP A 86 13.58 -9.02 16.06
C ASP A 86 12.56 -9.26 17.18
N ILE A 87 12.98 -9.03 18.43
CA ILE A 87 12.11 -9.22 19.58
C ILE A 87 11.14 -8.05 19.66
N LEU A 88 9.85 -8.36 19.66
CA LEU A 88 8.78 -7.37 19.79
C LEU A 88 8.42 -7.14 21.25
N PHE A 89 8.22 -8.23 21.99
CA PHE A 89 7.94 -8.20 23.42
C PHE A 89 8.23 -9.54 24.07
N THR A 90 8.25 -9.56 25.38
CA THR A 90 8.53 -10.75 26.19
C THR A 90 7.36 -11.00 27.14
N TYR A 91 6.88 -12.22 27.20
CA TYR A 91 5.99 -12.70 28.25
C TYR A 91 6.77 -13.15 29.45
N LYS A 92 6.22 -12.97 30.65
CA LYS A 92 6.62 -13.58 31.90
C LYS A 92 5.53 -14.51 32.41
N ASN A 93 5.92 -15.72 32.73
CA ASN A 93 5.01 -16.71 33.28
C ASN A 93 5.13 -16.76 34.81
N ASP A 94 4.26 -16.04 35.50
CA ASP A 94 4.27 -15.93 36.97
C ASP A 94 4.05 -17.30 37.66
N GLN A 95 3.33 -18.24 37.00
CA GLN A 95 3.17 -19.59 37.53
C GLN A 95 4.48 -20.37 37.49
N VAL A 96 5.24 -20.27 36.43
CA VAL A 96 6.57 -20.88 36.29
C VAL A 96 7.53 -20.23 37.28
N GLN A 97 7.51 -18.90 37.41
CA GLN A 97 8.31 -18.19 38.38
C GLN A 97 8.07 -18.71 39.80
N SER A 98 6.82 -18.81 40.21
CA SER A 98 6.47 -19.35 41.56
C SER A 98 6.99 -20.78 41.76
N GLN A 99 6.97 -21.61 40.73
CA GLN A 99 7.53 -22.97 40.79
C GLN A 99 9.06 -22.94 40.92
N VAL A 100 9.74 -22.04 40.19
CA VAL A 100 11.20 -21.84 40.32
C VAL A 100 11.57 -21.41 41.73
N GLU A 101 10.89 -20.41 42.28
CA GLU A 101 11.14 -19.94 43.67
C GLU A 101 10.97 -21.07 44.68
N GLN A 102 9.92 -21.89 44.55
CA GLN A 102 9.69 -23.04 45.44
C GLN A 102 10.81 -24.08 45.35
N LEU A 103 11.30 -24.38 44.12
CA LEU A 103 12.42 -25.30 43.94
C LEU A 103 13.76 -24.72 44.43
N GLU A 104 13.96 -23.39 44.29
CA GLU A 104 15.13 -22.71 44.85
C GLU A 104 15.18 -22.77 46.39
N LEU A 105 14.03 -22.65 47.06
CA LEU A 105 13.92 -22.89 48.50
C LEU A 105 14.31 -24.32 48.90
N GLN A 106 13.82 -25.32 48.12
CA GLN A 106 14.20 -26.73 48.37
C GLN A 106 15.70 -26.95 48.09
N LEU A 107 16.22 -26.37 47.02
CA LEU A 107 17.64 -26.45 46.70
C LEU A 107 18.52 -25.85 47.83
N ASN A 108 18.12 -24.68 48.36
CA ASN A 108 18.82 -24.04 49.45
C ASN A 108 18.78 -24.91 50.74
N SER A 109 17.63 -25.52 51.04
CA SER A 109 17.51 -26.47 52.14
C SER A 109 18.44 -27.68 51.99
N ALA A 110 18.48 -28.27 50.77
CA ALA A 110 19.37 -29.41 50.48
C ALA A 110 20.86 -29.01 50.57
N LYS A 111 21.23 -27.82 50.14
CA LYS A 111 22.58 -27.29 50.27
C LYS A 111 22.97 -27.08 51.74
N ASN A 112 22.09 -26.52 52.55
CA ASN A 112 22.29 -26.35 54.00
C ASN A 112 22.42 -27.72 54.68
N GLN A 113 21.62 -28.70 54.29
CA GLN A 113 21.76 -30.07 54.84
C GLN A 113 23.12 -30.69 54.50
N LYS A 114 23.59 -30.51 53.24
CA LYS A 114 24.95 -30.94 52.84
C LYS A 114 26.03 -30.27 53.67
N GLU A 115 25.94 -28.97 53.86
CA GLU A 115 26.90 -28.19 54.67
C GLU A 115 26.94 -28.69 56.11
N GLU A 116 25.76 -28.97 56.73
CA GLU A 116 25.68 -29.52 58.09
C GLU A 116 26.31 -30.91 58.17
N ILE A 117 26.09 -31.82 57.22
CA ILE A 117 26.72 -33.12 57.14
C ILE A 117 28.26 -32.96 57.01
N ASN A 118 28.72 -32.04 56.14
CA ASN A 118 30.15 -31.79 55.99
C ASN A 118 30.79 -31.25 57.28
N LYS A 119 30.08 -30.39 58.00
CA LYS A 119 30.51 -29.87 59.30
C LYS A 119 30.63 -30.98 60.35
N GLN A 120 29.61 -31.83 60.44
CA GLN A 120 29.60 -33.01 61.35
C GLN A 120 30.75 -33.96 61.00
N ASN A 121 31.01 -34.25 59.73
CA ASN A 121 32.13 -35.05 59.28
C ASN A 121 33.48 -34.42 59.63
N ALA A 122 33.62 -33.09 59.47
CA ALA A 122 34.85 -32.36 59.84
C ALA A 122 35.11 -32.37 61.38
N GLU A 123 34.02 -32.19 62.16
CA GLU A 123 34.12 -32.27 63.64
C GLU A 123 34.45 -33.67 64.11
N ALA A 124 33.81 -34.72 63.53
CA ALA A 124 34.11 -36.10 63.81
C ALA A 124 35.59 -36.46 63.45
N LYS A 125 36.06 -35.99 62.32
CA LYS A 125 37.47 -36.18 61.88
C LYS A 125 38.45 -35.49 62.83
N LYS A 126 38.13 -34.28 63.28
CA LYS A 126 38.95 -33.54 64.21
C LYS A 126 38.99 -34.25 65.62
N GLN A 127 37.86 -34.72 66.10
CA GLN A 127 37.79 -35.49 67.35
C GLN A 127 38.60 -36.78 67.24
N LEU A 128 38.53 -37.50 66.11
CA LEU A 128 39.34 -38.71 65.89
C LEU A 128 40.81 -38.42 65.82
N GLU A 129 41.23 -37.29 65.25
CA GLU A 129 42.62 -36.82 65.16
C GLU A 129 43.17 -36.45 66.59
N ASP A 130 42.34 -35.75 67.35
CA ASP A 130 42.68 -35.39 68.75
C ASP A 130 42.82 -36.62 69.65
N LEU A 131 41.97 -37.64 69.51
CA LEU A 131 42.05 -38.93 70.19
C LEU A 131 43.34 -39.68 69.80
N LYS A 132 43.72 -39.70 68.53
CA LYS A 132 44.97 -40.30 68.04
C LYS A 132 46.18 -39.59 68.60
N LYS A 133 46.18 -38.25 68.68
CA LYS A 133 47.29 -37.45 69.26
C LYS A 133 47.41 -37.66 70.75
N ALA A 134 46.36 -37.95 71.49
CA ALA A 134 46.37 -38.26 72.94
C ALA A 134 46.80 -39.68 73.24
N GLY A 135 47.17 -40.53 72.27
CA GLY A 135 47.63 -41.89 72.51
C GLY A 135 46.53 -42.86 72.99
N LEU A 136 45.30 -42.51 72.91
CA LEU A 136 44.13 -43.25 73.40
C LEU A 136 43.50 -44.15 72.28
N GLU A 137 44.34 -44.56 71.36
CA GLU A 137 43.90 -45.36 70.17
C GLU A 137 43.25 -46.70 70.58
N ASN A 138 43.62 -47.27 71.74
CA ASN A 138 43.02 -48.54 72.26
C ASN A 138 41.74 -48.37 73.08
N GLN A 139 41.24 -47.15 73.23
CA GLN A 139 39.93 -46.87 73.87
C GLN A 139 38.79 -46.58 72.90
N ILE A 140 38.99 -46.82 71.61
CA ILE A 140 37.88 -46.80 70.67
C ILE A 140 37.03 -48.07 70.89
N PRO A 141 35.86 -47.99 71.41
CA PRO A 141 35.00 -49.19 71.63
C PRO A 141 34.72 -49.92 70.35
N GLN A 142 35.38 -51.09 70.16
CA GLN A 142 34.87 -52.08 69.20
C GLN A 142 33.55 -52.64 69.78
N GLY A 143 32.43 -52.03 69.43
CA GLY A 143 31.14 -52.60 69.74
C GLY A 143 30.36 -52.13 70.97
N GLY A 144 30.67 -50.97 71.54
CA GLY A 144 29.92 -50.40 72.67
C GLY A 144 29.07 -49.18 72.20
N GLN A 145 27.76 -49.23 72.52
CA GLN A 145 26.84 -48.08 72.33
C GLN A 145 27.33 -46.80 72.98
N MET A 146 27.84 -45.86 72.20
CA MET A 146 27.88 -44.47 72.68
C MET A 146 26.49 -43.91 72.57
N PRO A 147 25.94 -43.31 73.65
CA PRO A 147 24.65 -42.63 73.57
C PRO A 147 24.85 -41.39 72.66
N ASN A 148 24.13 -41.42 71.54
CA ASN A 148 23.97 -40.28 70.65
C ASN A 148 25.00 -39.96 69.57
N LEU A 149 25.92 -40.90 69.20
CA LEU A 149 26.54 -40.84 67.88
C LEU A 149 25.86 -41.92 67.01
N GLY A 150 25.04 -41.45 66.07
CA GLY A 150 24.31 -42.33 65.15
C GLY A 150 25.21 -43.31 64.44
N GLN A 151 24.74 -44.51 64.23
CA GLN A 151 25.15 -45.79 63.67
C GLN A 151 26.33 -45.86 62.64
N ASN A 152 27.38 -44.99 62.75
CA ASN A 152 28.61 -45.10 61.94
C ASN A 152 29.82 -44.73 62.77
N ALA A 153 30.24 -45.60 63.69
CA ALA A 153 31.55 -45.48 64.31
C ALA A 153 32.64 -45.67 63.22
N GLY A 154 33.18 -44.59 62.72
CA GLY A 154 34.37 -44.57 61.87
C GLY A 154 34.17 -44.35 60.36
N GLY A 155 32.92 -44.15 59.90
CA GLY A 155 32.63 -43.82 58.49
C GLY A 155 32.17 -42.39 58.33
N GLU A 156 32.66 -41.66 57.33
CA GLU A 156 32.07 -40.38 56.90
C GLU A 156 30.62 -40.57 56.53
N ILE A 157 29.74 -39.65 57.00
CA ILE A 157 28.35 -39.61 56.55
C ILE A 157 28.35 -39.24 55.07
N SER A 158 27.85 -40.13 54.23
CA SER A 158 27.87 -39.93 52.78
C SER A 158 26.91 -38.78 52.39
N THR A 159 27.43 -37.82 51.64
CA THR A 159 26.63 -36.74 51.03
C THR A 159 26.01 -37.16 49.70
N GLY A 160 26.26 -38.36 49.20
CA GLY A 160 25.94 -38.81 47.86
C GLY A 160 24.45 -38.66 47.49
N SER A 161 23.53 -39.03 48.41
CA SER A 161 22.10 -38.85 48.13
C SER A 161 21.65 -37.39 48.09
N VAL A 162 22.27 -36.56 48.94
CA VAL A 162 21.99 -35.10 48.97
C VAL A 162 22.57 -34.42 47.71
N ASP A 163 23.75 -34.87 47.26
CA ASP A 163 24.37 -34.35 46.04
C ASP A 163 23.53 -34.71 44.80
N GLU A 164 22.99 -35.90 44.73
CA GLU A 164 22.08 -36.28 43.64
C GLU A 164 20.79 -35.46 43.69
N GLN A 165 20.21 -35.19 44.88
CA GLN A 165 19.06 -34.34 45.04
C GLN A 165 19.33 -32.90 44.60
N ILE A 166 20.43 -32.32 45.02
CA ILE A 166 20.87 -30.99 44.57
C ILE A 166 20.96 -30.92 43.06
N LYS A 167 21.65 -31.88 42.43
CA LYS A 167 21.81 -31.94 40.96
C LYS A 167 20.47 -32.07 40.23
N LEU A 168 19.54 -32.82 40.79
CA LEU A 168 18.19 -32.99 40.23
C LEU A 168 17.43 -31.67 40.32
N LEU A 169 17.44 -31.01 41.49
CA LEU A 169 16.77 -29.71 41.67
C LEU A 169 17.36 -28.63 40.77
N GLU A 170 18.67 -28.55 40.64
CA GLU A 170 19.34 -27.60 39.72
C GLU A 170 18.93 -27.82 38.27
N LYS A 171 18.81 -29.10 37.85
CA LYS A 171 18.34 -29.43 36.51
C LYS A 171 16.86 -29.02 36.27
N GLN A 172 16.00 -29.23 37.28
CA GLN A 172 14.59 -28.84 37.22
C GLN A 172 14.44 -27.32 37.16
N ILE A 173 15.17 -26.60 38.03
CA ILE A 173 15.17 -25.13 38.04
C ILE A 173 15.61 -24.58 36.70
N LYS A 174 16.71 -25.10 36.12
CA LYS A 174 17.18 -24.69 34.80
C LYS A 174 16.11 -24.88 33.73
N ALA A 175 15.48 -26.04 33.69
CA ALA A 175 14.47 -26.39 32.70
C ALA A 175 13.19 -25.51 32.83
N LEU A 176 12.89 -25.02 34.03
CA LEU A 176 11.77 -24.10 34.28
C LEU A 176 12.17 -22.64 33.96
N LYS A 177 13.39 -22.22 34.32
CA LYS A 177 13.89 -20.86 33.99
C LYS A 177 13.89 -20.62 32.47
N ASP A 178 14.17 -21.62 31.66
CA ASP A 178 14.09 -21.53 30.20
C ASP A 178 12.64 -21.30 29.70
N LYS A 179 11.62 -21.53 30.54
CA LYS A 179 10.19 -21.35 30.26
C LYS A 179 9.57 -20.14 30.97
N GLU A 180 10.30 -19.49 31.85
CA GLU A 180 9.83 -18.33 32.62
C GLU A 180 9.54 -17.14 31.73
N TYR A 181 10.41 -16.93 30.72
CA TYR A 181 10.29 -15.86 29.75
C TYR A 181 10.10 -16.42 28.34
N TYR A 182 9.07 -15.93 27.65
CA TYR A 182 8.80 -16.29 26.26
C TYR A 182 8.92 -15.04 25.38
N LYS A 183 9.87 -15.04 24.46
CA LYS A 183 10.09 -13.94 23.53
C LYS A 183 9.21 -14.11 22.30
N VAL A 184 8.48 -13.06 21.96
CA VAL A 184 7.72 -12.96 20.69
C VAL A 184 8.54 -12.15 19.72
N THR A 185 8.75 -12.72 18.54
CA THR A 185 9.57 -12.10 17.49
C THR A 185 8.76 -11.74 16.27
N ALA A 186 9.25 -10.77 15.51
CA ALA A 186 8.64 -10.33 14.26
C ALA A 186 8.65 -11.46 13.21
N PRO A 187 7.50 -11.87 12.69
CA PRO A 187 7.42 -12.92 11.67
C PRO A 187 7.88 -12.43 10.28
N ILE A 188 7.78 -11.13 10.03
CA ILE A 188 8.25 -10.42 8.84
C ILE A 188 9.02 -9.17 9.23
N GLY A 189 9.83 -8.62 8.33
CA GLY A 189 10.36 -7.26 8.46
C GLY A 189 9.31 -6.24 8.05
N GLY A 190 9.31 -5.09 8.73
CA GLY A 190 8.35 -4.04 8.42
C GLY A 190 8.15 -3.03 9.54
N LYS A 191 7.13 -2.20 9.38
CA LYS A 191 6.76 -1.15 10.33
C LYS A 191 5.82 -1.71 11.40
N VAL A 192 6.13 -1.41 12.65
CA VAL A 192 5.33 -1.80 13.83
C VAL A 192 4.19 -0.82 14.05
N ILE A 193 2.99 -1.35 14.24
CA ILE A 193 1.81 -0.65 14.73
C ILE A 193 1.42 -1.29 16.05
N LEU A 194 1.58 -0.52 17.14
CA LEU A 194 1.27 -0.97 18.50
C LEU A 194 -0.12 -0.47 18.89
N ALA A 195 -0.98 -1.38 19.36
CA ALA A 195 -2.27 -1.01 19.93
C ALA A 195 -2.09 -0.49 21.36
N GLU A 196 -2.30 0.82 21.57
CA GLU A 196 -2.00 1.52 22.82
C GLU A 196 -2.70 0.98 24.09
N SER A 197 -3.72 0.14 23.99
CA SER A 197 -4.43 -0.41 25.17
C SER A 197 -5.22 -1.69 24.90
N SER A 198 -4.79 -2.53 23.98
CA SER A 198 -5.54 -3.77 23.70
C SER A 198 -5.24 -4.84 24.72
N THR A 199 -6.05 -4.89 25.78
CA THR A 199 -6.22 -6.08 26.65
C THR A 199 -7.21 -7.08 26.04
N ASN A 200 -7.79 -6.76 24.89
CA ASN A 200 -8.78 -7.59 24.20
C ASN A 200 -8.05 -8.64 23.33
N PRO A 201 -8.18 -9.94 23.64
CA PRO A 201 -7.51 -11.00 22.89
C PRO A 201 -8.00 -11.15 21.44
N THR A 202 -9.11 -10.51 21.08
CA THR A 202 -9.65 -10.53 19.71
C THR A 202 -9.08 -9.43 18.82
N GLN A 203 -8.33 -8.48 19.40
CA GLN A 203 -7.65 -7.43 18.65
C GLN A 203 -6.14 -7.68 18.62
N PRO A 204 -5.46 -7.42 17.52
CA PRO A 204 -4.02 -7.55 17.48
C PRO A 204 -3.36 -6.59 18.48
N TYR A 205 -2.39 -7.09 19.21
CA TYR A 205 -1.57 -6.30 20.11
C TYR A 205 -0.48 -5.54 19.36
N ILE A 206 0.14 -6.23 18.41
CA ILE A 206 1.11 -5.64 17.47
C ILE A 206 0.71 -6.09 16.06
N THR A 207 0.73 -5.14 15.13
CA THR A 207 0.66 -5.42 13.69
C THR A 207 2.01 -5.04 13.08
N VAL A 208 2.57 -5.91 12.25
CA VAL A 208 3.77 -5.61 11.45
C VAL A 208 3.36 -5.54 9.99
N GLU A 209 3.53 -4.37 9.39
CA GLU A 209 3.26 -4.13 7.97
C GLU A 209 4.58 -4.11 7.19
N SER A 210 4.65 -4.85 6.08
CA SER A 210 5.81 -4.81 5.19
C SER A 210 6.07 -3.40 4.67
N GLY A 211 7.34 -3.09 4.36
CA GLY A 211 7.72 -1.83 3.73
C GLY A 211 7.38 -1.76 2.23
N ASP A 212 7.01 -2.89 1.63
CA ASP A 212 6.60 -2.96 0.23
C ASP A 212 5.09 -2.82 0.14
N TYR A 213 4.64 -1.93 -0.77
CA TYR A 213 3.25 -1.61 -1.01
C TYR A 213 2.83 -2.02 -2.42
N TYR A 214 1.58 -2.36 -2.57
CA TYR A 214 0.90 -2.52 -3.86
C TYR A 214 -0.40 -1.71 -3.86
N ILE A 215 -1.00 -1.52 -5.02
CA ILE A 215 -2.32 -0.90 -5.14
C ILE A 215 -3.35 -2.03 -5.32
N SER A 216 -4.28 -2.09 -4.38
CA SER A 216 -5.48 -2.91 -4.44
C SER A 216 -6.58 -2.08 -5.08
N GLY A 217 -6.87 -2.33 -6.34
CA GLY A 217 -7.86 -1.60 -7.12
C GLY A 217 -8.98 -2.48 -7.65
N SER A 218 -9.95 -1.83 -8.27
CA SER A 218 -11.05 -2.52 -8.93
C SER A 218 -11.40 -1.90 -10.26
N VAL A 219 -11.85 -2.73 -11.19
CA VAL A 219 -12.33 -2.35 -12.51
C VAL A 219 -13.71 -2.97 -12.77
N ASN A 220 -14.55 -2.30 -13.53
CA ASN A 220 -15.86 -2.82 -13.89
C ASN A 220 -15.78 -3.93 -14.98
N GLU A 221 -16.87 -4.68 -15.16
CA GLU A 221 -16.95 -5.80 -16.10
C GLU A 221 -16.75 -5.41 -17.58
N LYS A 222 -17.00 -4.14 -17.95
CA LYS A 222 -16.83 -3.67 -19.33
C LYS A 222 -15.36 -3.36 -19.65
N ASP A 223 -14.61 -2.96 -18.64
CA ASP A 223 -13.23 -2.53 -18.78
C ASP A 223 -12.23 -3.65 -18.43
N GLN A 224 -12.66 -4.62 -17.59
CA GLN A 224 -11.84 -5.76 -17.21
C GLN A 224 -11.21 -6.49 -18.42
N PRO A 225 -11.93 -6.81 -19.53
CA PRO A 225 -11.33 -7.51 -20.67
C PRO A 225 -10.32 -6.67 -21.47
N LYS A 226 -10.30 -5.35 -21.27
CA LYS A 226 -9.44 -4.43 -22.01
C LYS A 226 -8.04 -4.31 -21.40
N ILE A 227 -7.88 -4.71 -20.13
CA ILE A 227 -6.62 -4.62 -19.40
C ILE A 227 -6.00 -5.99 -19.18
N LYS A 228 -4.67 -6.04 -19.10
CA LYS A 228 -3.91 -7.28 -18.95
C LYS A 228 -2.76 -7.09 -17.98
N GLU A 229 -2.31 -8.19 -17.41
CA GLU A 229 -1.08 -8.25 -16.64
C GLU A 229 0.13 -7.77 -17.46
N GLY A 230 1.03 -7.04 -16.82
CA GLY A 230 2.23 -6.47 -17.42
C GLY A 230 2.03 -5.11 -18.10
N GLN A 231 0.80 -4.60 -18.24
CA GLN A 231 0.57 -3.28 -18.80
C GLN A 231 1.08 -2.17 -17.88
N GLU A 232 1.68 -1.15 -18.47
CA GLU A 232 2.10 0.06 -17.76
C GLU A 232 0.89 0.93 -17.39
N VAL A 233 0.94 1.50 -16.20
CA VAL A 233 -0.09 2.36 -15.67
C VAL A 233 0.50 3.62 -15.08
N GLN A 234 -0.22 4.72 -15.19
CA GLN A 234 0.06 5.95 -14.47
C GLN A 234 -0.85 6.04 -13.25
N ILE A 235 -0.26 6.11 -12.07
CA ILE A 235 -0.96 6.11 -10.79
C ILE A 235 -0.93 7.52 -10.23
N THR A 236 -2.10 8.08 -9.93
CA THR A 236 -2.24 9.37 -9.25
C THR A 236 -2.69 9.13 -7.82
N ILE A 237 -1.88 9.56 -6.85
CA ILE A 237 -2.23 9.53 -5.43
C ILE A 237 -3.13 10.74 -5.16
N LEU A 238 -4.40 10.49 -4.81
CA LEU A 238 -5.43 11.55 -4.74
C LEU A 238 -5.18 12.58 -3.61
N SER A 239 -4.54 12.16 -2.53
CA SER A 239 -4.25 13.04 -1.38
C SER A 239 -3.15 14.07 -1.66
N THR A 240 -2.17 13.72 -2.50
CA THR A 240 -0.97 14.55 -2.78
C THR A 240 -0.91 15.04 -4.21
N ASN A 241 -1.79 14.57 -5.10
CA ASN A 241 -1.73 14.75 -6.55
C ASN A 241 -0.38 14.31 -7.18
N LYS A 242 0.36 13.43 -6.50
CA LYS A 242 1.62 12.90 -7.00
C LYS A 242 1.33 11.80 -8.03
N ASN A 243 2.03 11.84 -9.15
CA ASN A 243 1.98 10.81 -10.18
C ASN A 243 3.20 9.91 -10.07
N ILE A 244 2.96 8.60 -10.09
CA ILE A 244 3.97 7.56 -10.14
C ILE A 244 3.60 6.57 -11.23
N ASN A 245 4.58 5.87 -11.78
CA ASN A 245 4.34 4.80 -12.73
C ASN A 245 4.27 3.46 -12.01
N GLY A 246 3.70 2.48 -12.68
CA GLY A 246 3.64 1.11 -12.18
C GLY A 246 3.19 0.16 -13.26
N LYS A 247 2.97 -1.09 -12.88
CA LYS A 247 2.51 -2.16 -13.77
C LYS A 247 1.40 -2.95 -13.14
N ILE A 248 0.44 -3.38 -13.97
CA ILE A 248 -0.58 -4.34 -13.54
C ILE A 248 0.12 -5.67 -13.23
N SER A 249 0.06 -6.11 -11.98
CA SER A 249 0.62 -7.38 -11.54
C SER A 249 -0.39 -8.53 -11.65
N SER A 250 -1.68 -8.25 -11.52
CA SER A 250 -2.72 -9.23 -11.78
C SER A 250 -4.07 -8.59 -12.06
N VAL A 251 -4.90 -9.27 -12.86
CA VAL A 251 -6.30 -8.92 -13.11
C VAL A 251 -7.17 -10.11 -12.70
N GLY A 252 -8.05 -9.90 -11.73
CA GLY A 252 -8.98 -10.91 -11.25
C GLY A 252 -9.98 -11.34 -12.34
N ASN A 253 -10.35 -12.59 -12.32
CA ASN A 253 -11.37 -13.17 -13.19
C ASN A 253 -12.64 -13.57 -12.44
N THR A 254 -12.66 -13.36 -11.14
CA THR A 254 -13.81 -13.59 -10.27
C THR A 254 -14.32 -12.24 -9.76
N PRO A 255 -15.64 -11.97 -9.85
CA PRO A 255 -16.17 -10.73 -9.32
C PRO A 255 -15.96 -10.65 -7.81
N ILE A 256 -15.62 -9.43 -7.35
CA ILE A 256 -15.57 -9.14 -5.92
C ILE A 256 -16.96 -8.76 -5.42
N ASP A 257 -17.39 -9.37 -4.32
CA ASP A 257 -18.72 -9.18 -3.72
C ASP A 257 -18.97 -7.78 -3.11
N ASN A 258 -18.16 -6.79 -3.46
CA ASN A 258 -18.21 -5.44 -2.90
C ASN A 258 -19.32 -4.53 -3.46
N GLY A 259 -20.27 -5.08 -4.23
CA GLY A 259 -21.38 -4.32 -4.78
C GLY A 259 -22.31 -3.64 -3.77
N ALA A 260 -22.27 -4.04 -2.49
CA ALA A 260 -23.12 -3.44 -1.45
C ALA A 260 -22.43 -2.34 -0.62
N SER A 261 -21.09 -2.32 -0.55
CA SER A 261 -20.40 -1.43 0.39
C SER A 261 -19.98 -0.08 -0.21
N LEU A 262 -19.73 0.00 -1.52
CA LEU A 262 -19.40 1.27 -2.16
C LEU A 262 -20.63 2.15 -2.42
N ALA A 263 -21.78 1.54 -2.69
CA ALA A 263 -23.05 2.25 -2.86
C ALA A 263 -23.59 2.86 -1.55
N SER A 264 -23.22 2.29 -0.40
CA SER A 264 -23.65 2.77 0.91
C SER A 264 -22.90 4.03 1.38
N GLN A 265 -21.73 4.30 0.84
CA GLN A 265 -20.87 5.38 1.31
C GLN A 265 -21.07 6.70 0.55
N THR A 266 -21.75 6.69 -0.60
CA THR A 266 -21.99 7.90 -1.39
C THR A 266 -23.38 8.53 -1.16
N GLY A 267 -24.23 8.00 -0.26
CA GLY A 267 -25.50 8.64 0.11
C GLY A 267 -26.50 8.80 -1.04
N ALA A 268 -26.29 8.16 -2.18
CA ALA A 268 -27.18 8.21 -3.32
C ALA A 268 -28.35 7.23 -3.12
N GLN A 269 -29.39 7.72 -2.49
CA GLN A 269 -30.68 7.06 -2.41
C GLN A 269 -31.38 7.14 -3.77
N GLY A 270 -31.49 6.02 -4.47
CA GLY A 270 -32.44 5.84 -5.56
C GLY A 270 -31.94 6.16 -6.97
N GLY A 271 -31.37 5.17 -7.61
CA GLY A 271 -31.22 5.11 -9.05
C GLY A 271 -30.98 3.65 -9.47
N ALA A 272 -31.80 3.13 -10.37
CA ALA A 272 -31.66 1.82 -11.00
C ALA A 272 -30.33 1.77 -11.81
N GLY A 273 -29.20 1.75 -11.11
CA GLY A 273 -27.90 1.42 -11.65
C GLY A 273 -27.83 -0.10 -11.71
N GLY A 274 -27.82 -0.67 -12.90
CA GLY A 274 -27.69 -2.11 -13.11
C GLY A 274 -26.54 -2.68 -12.28
N ASN A 275 -26.71 -3.90 -11.78
CA ASN A 275 -25.72 -4.67 -11.04
C ASN A 275 -24.48 -4.87 -11.93
N MET A 276 -23.53 -3.92 -11.85
CA MET A 276 -22.26 -4.02 -12.56
C MET A 276 -21.27 -4.72 -11.65
N SER A 277 -20.70 -5.82 -12.12
CA SER A 277 -19.68 -6.57 -11.40
C SER A 277 -18.36 -5.81 -11.45
N TYR A 278 -17.59 -5.92 -10.37
CA TYR A 278 -16.23 -5.38 -10.27
C TYR A 278 -15.23 -6.51 -10.07
N TYR A 279 -14.05 -6.34 -10.60
CA TYR A 279 -12.97 -7.32 -10.57
C TYR A 279 -11.73 -6.68 -9.92
N GLU A 280 -11.03 -7.44 -9.10
CA GLU A 280 -9.81 -6.99 -8.45
C GLU A 280 -8.70 -6.76 -9.48
N VAL A 281 -7.96 -5.69 -9.29
CA VAL A 281 -6.75 -5.37 -10.06
C VAL A 281 -5.65 -5.03 -9.09
N LYS A 282 -4.55 -5.79 -9.14
CA LYS A 282 -3.35 -5.47 -8.37
C LYS A 282 -2.35 -4.76 -9.26
N ILE A 283 -1.77 -3.66 -8.74
CA ILE A 283 -0.79 -2.87 -9.45
C ILE A 283 0.44 -2.73 -8.56
N THR A 284 1.61 -3.06 -9.11
CA THR A 284 2.89 -2.84 -8.46
C THR A 284 3.45 -1.50 -8.89
N PRO A 285 3.66 -0.55 -7.98
CA PRO A 285 4.29 0.73 -8.30
C PRO A 285 5.79 0.56 -8.56
N ASP A 286 6.35 1.35 -9.45
CA ASP A 286 7.79 1.33 -9.78
C ASP A 286 8.65 1.94 -8.65
N SER A 287 8.06 2.75 -7.78
CA SER A 287 8.71 3.35 -6.61
C SER A 287 7.86 3.13 -5.36
N GLN A 288 8.54 2.85 -4.24
CA GLN A 288 7.92 2.72 -2.92
C GLN A 288 7.97 4.02 -2.11
N GLU A 289 8.58 5.08 -2.65
CA GLU A 289 8.74 6.35 -1.95
C GLU A 289 7.40 7.10 -1.79
N ASP A 290 7.17 7.64 -0.60
CA ASP A 290 5.98 8.43 -0.23
C ASP A 290 4.64 7.65 -0.33
N LEU A 291 4.69 6.32 -0.41
CA LEU A 291 3.50 5.50 -0.32
C LEU A 291 3.06 5.37 1.14
N THR A 292 1.78 5.55 1.37
CA THR A 292 1.18 5.43 2.70
C THR A 292 -0.01 4.49 2.61
N ASN A 293 -0.04 3.51 3.52
CA ASN A 293 -1.17 2.58 3.64
C ASN A 293 -2.50 3.32 3.77
N GLY A 294 -3.50 2.89 3.02
CA GLY A 294 -4.85 3.45 3.03
C GLY A 294 -5.07 4.67 2.13
N PHE A 295 -4.05 5.25 1.52
CA PHE A 295 -4.25 6.35 0.58
C PHE A 295 -4.96 5.85 -0.69
N HIS A 296 -5.97 6.63 -1.10
CA HIS A 296 -6.71 6.36 -2.33
C HIS A 296 -5.92 6.83 -3.55
N VAL A 297 -5.98 6.01 -4.59
CA VAL A 297 -5.31 6.25 -5.86
C VAL A 297 -6.26 6.04 -7.03
N GLN A 298 -5.97 6.70 -8.14
CA GLN A 298 -6.54 6.42 -9.43
C GLN A 298 -5.43 6.05 -10.40
N ALA A 299 -5.46 4.83 -10.90
CA ALA A 299 -4.55 4.39 -11.94
C ALA A 299 -5.23 4.49 -13.31
N SER A 300 -4.52 5.04 -14.29
CA SER A 300 -4.95 5.10 -15.68
C SER A 300 -4.09 4.16 -16.54
N VAL A 301 -4.77 3.26 -17.22
CA VAL A 301 -4.18 2.34 -18.19
C VAL A 301 -4.45 2.89 -19.58
N ASN A 302 -3.41 3.25 -20.32
CA ASN A 302 -3.56 3.59 -21.73
C ASN A 302 -3.75 2.29 -22.50
N LEU A 303 -4.86 2.18 -23.21
CA LEU A 303 -5.07 1.07 -24.14
C LEU A 303 -4.17 1.24 -25.37
N ASP A 304 -3.99 0.17 -26.12
CA ASP A 304 -3.20 0.24 -27.36
C ASP A 304 -3.71 1.39 -28.22
N LYS A 305 -2.77 2.22 -28.72
CA LYS A 305 -3.12 3.35 -29.57
C LYS A 305 -3.90 2.84 -30.78
N LYS A 306 -5.17 3.24 -30.84
CA LYS A 306 -5.92 3.06 -32.06
C LYS A 306 -5.33 3.95 -33.15
N PRO A 307 -5.23 3.49 -34.40
CA PRO A 307 -4.83 4.37 -35.49
C PRO A 307 -5.77 5.58 -35.54
N ILE A 308 -5.20 6.76 -35.77
CA ILE A 308 -5.97 7.99 -35.95
C ILE A 308 -6.76 7.86 -37.24
N GLU A 309 -8.06 7.79 -37.13
CA GLU A 309 -8.98 7.70 -38.24
C GLU A 309 -9.69 9.04 -38.42
N ILE A 310 -9.73 9.55 -39.65
CA ILE A 310 -10.45 10.78 -39.98
C ILE A 310 -11.28 10.61 -41.23
N PRO A 311 -12.36 11.40 -41.39
CA PRO A 311 -13.12 11.42 -42.65
C PRO A 311 -12.20 11.82 -43.82
N LYS A 312 -12.27 11.09 -44.91
CA LYS A 312 -11.52 11.40 -46.15
C LYS A 312 -11.82 12.80 -46.68
N GLU A 313 -13.08 13.25 -46.50
CA GLU A 313 -13.56 14.57 -46.90
C GLU A 313 -12.82 15.72 -46.16
N ALA A 314 -12.22 15.44 -45.00
CA ALA A 314 -11.47 16.43 -44.25
C ALA A 314 -10.11 16.77 -44.88
N ILE A 315 -9.67 16.02 -45.91
CA ILE A 315 -8.38 16.17 -46.57
C ILE A 315 -8.50 17.04 -47.80
N LEU A 316 -7.69 18.07 -47.88
CA LEU A 316 -7.50 18.85 -49.08
C LEU A 316 -6.18 18.48 -49.77
N SER A 317 -6.24 18.36 -51.10
CA SER A 317 -5.05 18.17 -51.92
C SER A 317 -4.89 19.37 -52.83
N VAL A 318 -3.77 20.11 -52.66
CA VAL A 318 -3.42 21.28 -53.46
C VAL A 318 -1.93 21.17 -53.79
N ASP A 319 -1.58 21.34 -55.06
CA ASP A 319 -0.18 21.28 -55.55
C ASP A 319 0.56 20.00 -55.15
N ASN A 320 -0.10 18.87 -55.11
CA ASN A 320 0.44 17.58 -54.68
C ASN A 320 0.78 17.50 -53.17
N GLU A 321 0.29 18.43 -52.36
CA GLU A 321 0.44 18.43 -50.93
C GLU A 321 -0.92 18.13 -50.29
N GLU A 322 -0.98 17.11 -49.40
CA GLU A 322 -2.17 16.67 -48.72
C GLU A 322 -2.16 17.16 -47.27
N PHE A 323 -3.19 17.88 -46.90
CA PHE A 323 -3.27 18.51 -45.59
C PHE A 323 -4.69 18.61 -45.08
N VAL A 324 -4.83 18.85 -43.77
CA VAL A 324 -6.08 19.21 -43.12
C VAL A 324 -5.98 20.60 -42.52
N PHE A 325 -7.13 21.25 -42.30
CA PHE A 325 -7.16 22.45 -41.47
C PHE A 325 -7.47 22.07 -40.00
N LYS A 326 -6.50 22.36 -39.14
CA LYS A 326 -6.61 22.19 -37.70
C LYS A 326 -7.09 23.48 -37.05
N ASN A 327 -8.05 23.39 -36.13
CA ASN A 327 -8.46 24.53 -35.31
C ASN A 327 -7.54 24.64 -34.10
N VAL A 328 -6.74 25.69 -34.04
CA VAL A 328 -5.87 26.02 -32.91
C VAL A 328 -6.30 27.40 -32.40
N ASP A 329 -6.80 27.45 -31.16
CA ASP A 329 -7.26 28.68 -30.50
C ASP A 329 -8.24 29.51 -31.33
N GLY A 330 -9.17 28.82 -32.03
CA GLY A 330 -10.18 29.49 -32.86
C GLY A 330 -9.69 29.96 -34.22
N LYS A 331 -8.50 29.53 -34.65
CA LYS A 331 -7.93 29.85 -35.98
C LYS A 331 -7.59 28.58 -36.74
N LEU A 332 -7.75 28.64 -38.06
CA LEU A 332 -7.33 27.58 -38.95
C LEU A 332 -5.81 27.59 -39.14
N VAL A 333 -5.19 26.43 -38.93
CA VAL A 333 -3.78 26.16 -39.20
C VAL A 333 -3.70 25.02 -40.20
N LYS A 334 -2.93 25.22 -41.28
CA LYS A 334 -2.66 24.17 -42.28
C LYS A 334 -1.72 23.13 -41.67
N GLN A 335 -2.16 21.85 -41.64
CA GLN A 335 -1.39 20.74 -41.12
C GLN A 335 -1.22 19.67 -42.20
N VAL A 336 0.01 19.49 -42.68
CA VAL A 336 0.35 18.43 -43.62
C VAL A 336 0.26 17.09 -42.91
N ILE A 337 -0.36 16.11 -43.59
CA ILE A 337 -0.58 14.76 -43.02
C ILE A 337 -0.06 13.69 -43.97
N THR A 338 0.25 12.53 -43.42
CA THR A 338 0.48 11.31 -44.21
C THR A 338 -0.60 10.30 -43.78
N TYR A 339 -1.27 9.71 -44.74
CA TYR A 339 -2.35 8.77 -44.49
C TYR A 339 -2.33 7.57 -45.41
N SER A 340 -3.07 6.52 -45.07
CA SER A 340 -3.32 5.35 -45.90
C SER A 340 -4.84 5.04 -45.93
N PRO A 341 -5.34 4.38 -46.98
CA PRO A 341 -6.72 3.93 -47.03
C PRO A 341 -7.01 2.99 -45.84
N LYS A 342 -8.22 3.10 -45.27
CA LYS A 342 -8.72 2.17 -44.27
C LYS A 342 -9.32 0.97 -44.96
N GLU A 343 -8.86 -0.24 -44.64
CA GLU A 343 -9.47 -1.46 -45.16
C GLU A 343 -10.96 -1.56 -44.72
N GLY A 344 -11.84 -1.73 -45.66
CA GLY A 344 -13.28 -1.88 -45.41
C GLY A 344 -14.07 -0.57 -45.23
N SER A 345 -13.46 0.59 -45.44
CA SER A 345 -14.15 1.90 -45.49
C SER A 345 -13.67 2.73 -46.67
N GLU A 346 -14.57 3.29 -47.43
CA GLU A 346 -14.25 4.23 -48.52
C GLU A 346 -14.24 5.69 -48.02
N ASP A 347 -14.89 5.96 -46.89
CA ASP A 347 -15.15 7.29 -46.38
C ASP A 347 -14.15 7.71 -45.30
N GLU A 348 -13.31 6.79 -44.77
CA GLU A 348 -12.35 7.03 -43.72
C GLU A 348 -10.95 6.64 -44.14
N VAL A 349 -9.97 7.34 -43.59
CA VAL A 349 -8.53 7.08 -43.79
C VAL A 349 -7.82 6.98 -42.46
N ILE A 350 -6.69 6.25 -42.44
CA ILE A 350 -5.80 6.12 -41.32
C ILE A 350 -4.64 7.10 -41.45
N VAL A 351 -4.50 8.03 -40.51
CA VAL A 351 -3.43 9.01 -40.48
C VAL A 351 -2.21 8.42 -39.76
N SER A 352 -1.09 8.38 -40.45
CA SER A 352 0.20 7.89 -39.92
C SER A 352 1.02 8.98 -39.24
N SER A 353 0.89 10.23 -39.70
CA SER A 353 1.61 11.38 -39.12
C SER A 353 0.90 12.72 -39.43
N GLY A 354 1.15 13.71 -38.58
CA GLY A 354 0.65 15.08 -38.76
C GLY A 354 -0.54 15.44 -37.84
N LEU A 355 -1.19 14.47 -37.22
CA LEU A 355 -2.26 14.72 -36.24
C LEU A 355 -1.96 14.05 -34.91
N ASN A 356 -2.48 14.65 -33.85
CA ASN A 356 -2.49 14.10 -32.51
C ASN A 356 -3.92 13.81 -32.08
N GLU A 357 -4.07 12.99 -31.05
CA GLU A 357 -5.34 12.77 -30.37
C GLU A 357 -5.93 14.12 -29.88
N GLU A 358 -7.24 14.24 -29.90
CA GLU A 358 -8.01 15.44 -29.50
C GLU A 358 -7.80 16.67 -30.43
N ASP A 359 -7.02 16.54 -31.50
CA ASP A 359 -6.95 17.59 -32.50
C ASP A 359 -8.31 17.85 -33.12
N LYS A 360 -8.65 19.12 -33.25
CA LYS A 360 -9.89 19.56 -33.88
C LYS A 360 -9.60 19.93 -35.33
N ILE A 361 -10.19 19.22 -36.29
CA ILE A 361 -10.00 19.47 -37.71
C ILE A 361 -11.34 19.84 -38.35
N VAL A 362 -11.29 20.55 -39.47
CA VAL A 362 -12.49 20.84 -40.26
C VAL A 362 -12.92 19.59 -41.01
N SER A 363 -14.16 19.15 -40.82
CA SER A 363 -14.72 17.92 -41.46
C SER A 363 -14.81 18.04 -42.97
N ASN A 364 -15.29 19.18 -43.44
CA ASN A 364 -15.53 19.47 -44.90
C ASN A 364 -14.87 20.78 -45.31
N PRO A 365 -13.53 20.82 -45.45
CA PRO A 365 -12.83 22.04 -45.84
C PRO A 365 -13.12 22.38 -47.29
N THR A 366 -13.29 23.68 -47.58
CA THR A 366 -13.49 24.17 -48.95
C THR A 366 -12.18 24.77 -49.49
N PRO A 367 -11.97 24.79 -50.83
CA PRO A 367 -10.74 25.35 -51.41
C PRO A 367 -10.52 26.84 -51.12
N ASN A 368 -11.55 27.55 -50.67
CA ASN A 368 -11.46 28.99 -50.34
C ASN A 368 -10.95 29.25 -48.89
N MET A 369 -10.85 28.21 -48.07
CA MET A 369 -10.33 28.31 -46.70
C MET A 369 -8.84 28.57 -46.73
N LYS A 370 -8.38 29.44 -45.84
CA LYS A 370 -6.99 29.84 -45.71
C LYS A 370 -6.53 29.78 -44.28
N GLU A 371 -5.27 29.55 -44.12
CA GLU A 371 -4.63 29.64 -42.80
C GLU A 371 -4.88 31.02 -42.15
N GLY A 372 -5.17 31.03 -40.86
CA GLY A 372 -5.48 32.21 -40.07
C GLY A 372 -6.94 32.65 -40.08
N MET A 373 -7.86 31.98 -40.83
CA MET A 373 -9.29 32.23 -40.76
C MET A 373 -9.82 31.88 -39.39
N ASN A 374 -10.76 32.69 -38.88
CA ASN A 374 -11.45 32.43 -37.62
C ASN A 374 -12.48 31.30 -37.79
N VAL A 375 -12.51 30.41 -36.80
CA VAL A 375 -13.50 29.33 -36.62
C VAL A 375 -14.45 29.74 -35.53
N GLU A 376 -15.73 29.87 -35.83
CA GLU A 376 -16.80 30.05 -34.85
C GLU A 376 -17.62 28.76 -34.70
#